data_72d92e19927a3bf43be958e28d6d49f2
#
_entry.id   72d92e19927a3bf43be958e28d6d49f2
#
_cell.length_a   1.000
_cell.length_b   1.000
_cell.length_c   1.000
_cell.angle_alpha   90.00
_cell.angle_beta   90.00
_cell.angle_gamma   90.00
#
_symmetry.space_group_name_H-M   'P 1'
#
loop_
_entity.id
_entity.type
_entity.pdbx_description
1 polymer ?
#
loop_
_entity_poly.entity_id
_entity_poly.type
_entity_poly.pdbx_seq_one_letter_code
_entity_poly.pdbx_strand_id
1 'polypeptide(L)'
;MSNISLTTLGGVRENGKNMYIAEIGESIFVLNVGLKYPENEQLGVDVVIPNMDYLFENSDRIAGVFLTHGHADAIGALPYLLAEAKVPVFGSELTIELAKLFVKGNDAVKKFNDFHVIDENTEIDFGGTVVSFFPTTYSVPESLGIVLKASEGSIVYTGDFKFDQTASESYATDFARLAEIGRDGVLALLSDSANADSNIQVASESEVRDEITQTIADWEGRIIVAAVSSNLSRIQQIFDAADKTGRRIVLTGFDIENIVRTAIRLKKLSLANEILLIKPKDMSRFEDHELIILETGRMGEPINGLRKMSIGRHRYVEIKDGDLVYIATAPSIAKEAFVARVENMIYQAGGVVKLITQSLHVSGHGNVRDLQLMINLLQPKYLFPVQGEYRELDAHAKAAMAVGMLPERIFIPKKGTTMAYENGDFVPAGSVSAGDILIDGNAIGDVGNVVLRDRKVLSEDGIFIVAITVNRREKKIVARARVHTRGFVYLKKSRDILRESSELINQTVEDYLQGDDFDWADLKGKVRDNLTKYLFDQTKRRPAILPVVMEAK
;
A
#
# COMPACT_ATOMS: atom_id res chain seq x y z
N MET A 1 -31.08 -22.88 -7.04
CA MET A 1 -29.61 -22.72 -7.07
C MET A 1 -29.33 -21.24 -6.91
N SER A 2 -28.59 -20.86 -5.90
CA SER A 2 -28.18 -19.46 -5.75
C SER A 2 -27.19 -19.15 -6.87
N ASN A 3 -27.36 -18.01 -7.56
CA ASN A 3 -26.32 -17.51 -8.45
C ASN A 3 -25.11 -17.11 -7.58
N ILE A 4 -23.99 -17.80 -7.76
CA ILE A 4 -22.74 -17.46 -7.05
C ILE A 4 -21.78 -16.88 -8.07
N SER A 5 -21.21 -15.71 -7.79
CA SER A 5 -20.09 -15.17 -8.57
C SER A 5 -19.01 -14.56 -7.68
N LEU A 6 -17.77 -14.61 -8.17
CA LEU A 6 -16.59 -14.04 -7.51
C LEU A 6 -15.93 -13.04 -8.46
N THR A 7 -15.69 -11.83 -7.96
CA THR A 7 -15.01 -10.77 -8.72
C THR A 7 -13.88 -10.17 -7.89
N THR A 8 -12.73 -9.98 -8.51
CA THR A 8 -11.56 -9.37 -7.85
C THR A 8 -11.37 -7.95 -8.34
N LEU A 9 -11.50 -6.95 -7.46
CA LEU A 9 -11.26 -5.53 -7.79
C LEU A 9 -9.81 -5.09 -7.52
N GLY A 10 -9.15 -5.73 -6.56
CA GLY A 10 -7.75 -5.49 -6.19
C GLY A 10 -7.13 -6.74 -5.56
N GLY A 11 -5.86 -6.68 -5.15
CA GLY A 11 -5.16 -7.78 -4.49
C GLY A 11 -4.90 -9.02 -5.38
N VAL A 12 -4.95 -8.86 -6.69
CA VAL A 12 -4.64 -9.94 -7.64
C VAL A 12 -3.65 -9.43 -8.69
N ARG A 13 -2.53 -10.14 -8.85
CA ARG A 13 -1.37 -9.74 -9.67
C ARG A 13 -0.71 -8.45 -9.17
N GLU A 14 -0.89 -8.19 -7.89
CA GLU A 14 -0.30 -7.07 -7.15
C GLU A 14 -0.38 -7.35 -5.65
N ASN A 15 0.46 -6.70 -4.86
CA ASN A 15 0.39 -6.70 -3.40
C ASN A 15 -0.35 -5.45 -2.92
N GLY A 16 -1.29 -5.62 -1.99
CA GLY A 16 -2.14 -4.55 -1.45
C GLY A 16 -3.40 -4.29 -2.26
N LYS A 17 -4.20 -3.33 -1.85
CA LYS A 17 -5.55 -3.03 -2.36
C LYS A 17 -6.49 -4.24 -2.33
N ASN A 18 -6.41 -5.05 -1.27
CA ASN A 18 -7.25 -6.24 -1.15
C ASN A 18 -8.72 -5.85 -1.18
N MET A 19 -9.42 -6.29 -2.21
CA MET A 19 -10.85 -6.05 -2.38
C MET A 19 -11.46 -7.11 -3.30
N TYR A 20 -12.30 -7.96 -2.71
CA TYR A 20 -12.95 -9.05 -3.42
C TYR A 20 -14.45 -8.96 -3.21
N ILE A 21 -15.22 -9.38 -4.20
CA ILE A 21 -16.68 -9.41 -4.18
C ILE A 21 -17.11 -10.85 -4.32
N ALA A 22 -17.97 -11.30 -3.40
CA ALA A 22 -18.74 -12.51 -3.55
C ALA A 22 -20.23 -12.11 -3.68
N GLU A 23 -20.84 -12.46 -4.81
CA GLU A 23 -22.27 -12.33 -4.99
C GLU A 23 -22.93 -13.67 -4.77
N ILE A 24 -23.95 -13.71 -3.92
CA ILE A 24 -24.73 -14.93 -3.62
C ILE A 24 -26.21 -14.54 -3.68
N GLY A 25 -26.90 -15.02 -4.70
CA GLY A 25 -28.25 -14.57 -5.02
C GLY A 25 -28.26 -13.09 -5.40
N GLU A 26 -29.06 -12.29 -4.67
CA GLU A 26 -29.15 -10.83 -4.89
C GLU A 26 -28.18 -10.03 -4.00
N SER A 27 -27.49 -10.68 -3.08
CA SER A 27 -26.64 -10.02 -2.08
C SER A 27 -25.18 -9.95 -2.52
N ILE A 28 -24.53 -8.81 -2.29
CA ILE A 28 -23.12 -8.55 -2.51
C ILE A 28 -22.39 -8.50 -1.17
N PHE A 29 -21.40 -9.36 -0.99
CA PHE A 29 -20.52 -9.40 0.16
C PHE A 29 -19.14 -8.86 -0.25
N VAL A 30 -18.72 -7.74 0.35
CA VAL A 30 -17.42 -7.11 0.05
C VAL A 30 -16.40 -7.60 1.06
N LEU A 31 -15.33 -8.23 0.58
CA LEU A 31 -14.26 -8.79 1.39
C LEU A 31 -13.03 -7.88 1.33
N ASN A 32 -12.76 -7.16 2.41
CA ASN A 32 -11.79 -6.07 2.53
C ASN A 32 -12.06 -4.86 1.61
N VAL A 33 -11.49 -3.72 1.96
CA VAL A 33 -11.50 -2.48 1.17
C VAL A 33 -10.14 -1.80 1.36
N GLY A 34 -9.13 -2.37 0.73
CA GLY A 34 -7.74 -2.00 0.93
C GLY A 34 -7.24 -0.89 0.00
N LEU A 35 -6.20 -0.21 0.44
CA LEU A 35 -5.39 0.67 -0.39
C LEU A 35 -4.01 0.08 -0.67
N LYS A 36 -3.29 0.68 -1.61
CA LYS A 36 -1.88 0.43 -1.90
C LYS A 36 -1.12 1.75 -1.87
N TYR A 37 0.13 1.72 -1.43
CA TYR A 37 1.01 2.88 -1.55
C TYR A 37 1.61 2.98 -2.95
N PRO A 38 1.85 4.22 -3.47
CA PRO A 38 2.30 4.41 -4.83
C PRO A 38 3.69 3.82 -5.07
N GLU A 39 3.92 3.36 -6.29
CA GLU A 39 5.23 2.97 -6.78
C GLU A 39 6.07 4.20 -7.17
N ASN A 40 7.39 4.01 -7.32
CA ASN A 40 8.34 5.10 -7.58
C ASN A 40 8.01 5.94 -8.82
N GLU A 41 7.29 5.38 -9.79
CA GLU A 41 6.90 6.08 -11.03
C GLU A 41 5.64 6.95 -10.88
N GLN A 42 4.88 6.77 -9.79
CA GLN A 42 3.63 7.51 -9.51
C GLN A 42 3.91 8.80 -8.72
N LEU A 43 4.65 9.71 -9.33
CA LEU A 43 5.10 10.95 -8.70
C LEU A 43 3.93 11.82 -8.20
N GLY A 44 3.95 12.15 -6.91
CA GLY A 44 2.96 13.02 -6.26
C GLY A 44 1.63 12.33 -5.93
N VAL A 45 1.52 11.01 -6.10
CA VAL A 45 0.38 10.23 -5.65
C VAL A 45 0.57 9.88 -4.18
N ASP A 46 -0.46 10.06 -3.36
CA ASP A 46 -0.42 9.72 -1.93
C ASP A 46 -0.78 8.25 -1.69
N VAL A 47 -1.87 7.77 -2.30
CA VAL A 47 -2.34 6.38 -2.21
C VAL A 47 -3.04 5.96 -3.50
N VAL A 48 -3.13 4.65 -3.70
CA VAL A 48 -3.83 4.01 -4.81
C VAL A 48 -4.96 3.14 -4.25
N ILE A 49 -6.17 3.31 -4.77
CA ILE A 49 -7.34 2.52 -4.36
C ILE A 49 -7.91 1.73 -5.55
N PRO A 50 -8.67 0.66 -5.32
CA PRO A 50 -9.38 -0.03 -6.39
C PRO A 50 -10.48 0.86 -6.99
N ASN A 51 -10.79 0.67 -8.28
CA ASN A 51 -12.01 1.20 -8.86
C ASN A 51 -13.22 0.48 -8.24
N MET A 52 -14.21 1.25 -7.78
CA MET A 52 -15.38 0.79 -7.04
C MET A 52 -16.71 1.10 -7.77
N ASP A 53 -16.65 1.53 -9.03
CA ASP A 53 -17.85 1.94 -9.79
C ASP A 53 -18.94 0.87 -9.75
N TYR A 54 -18.55 -0.40 -9.89
CA TYR A 54 -19.49 -1.52 -9.80
C TYR A 54 -20.24 -1.58 -8.47
N LEU A 55 -19.57 -1.29 -7.35
CA LEU A 55 -20.20 -1.26 -6.03
C LEU A 55 -21.10 -0.04 -5.86
N PHE A 56 -20.75 1.09 -6.45
CA PHE A 56 -21.59 2.30 -6.41
C PHE A 56 -22.89 2.10 -7.19
N GLU A 57 -22.81 1.47 -8.37
CA GLU A 57 -23.96 1.14 -9.21
C GLU A 57 -24.90 0.08 -8.58
N ASN A 58 -24.40 -0.74 -7.65
CA ASN A 58 -25.11 -1.83 -6.99
C ASN A 58 -25.18 -1.65 -5.46
N SER A 59 -25.12 -0.43 -4.98
CA SER A 59 -24.99 -0.15 -3.54
C SER A 59 -26.16 -0.65 -2.69
N ASP A 60 -27.36 -0.74 -3.25
CA ASP A 60 -28.57 -1.27 -2.63
C ASP A 60 -28.54 -2.80 -2.42
N ARG A 61 -27.66 -3.51 -3.13
CA ARG A 61 -27.47 -4.96 -3.01
C ARG A 61 -26.34 -5.34 -2.03
N ILE A 62 -25.56 -4.37 -1.55
CA ILE A 62 -24.40 -4.66 -0.67
C ILE A 62 -24.91 -5.04 0.72
N ALA A 63 -24.77 -6.32 1.08
CA ALA A 63 -25.10 -6.85 2.40
C ALA A 63 -24.16 -6.30 3.50
N GLY A 64 -22.90 -6.09 3.16
CA GLY A 64 -21.91 -5.50 4.06
C GLY A 64 -20.48 -5.62 3.55
N VAL A 65 -19.60 -4.89 4.25
CA VAL A 65 -18.14 -4.97 4.11
C VAL A 65 -17.61 -5.78 5.27
N PHE A 66 -16.84 -6.82 4.98
CA PHE A 66 -16.25 -7.73 5.97
C PHE A 66 -14.74 -7.57 5.96
N LEU A 67 -14.18 -7.11 7.06
CA LEU A 67 -12.76 -6.78 7.21
C LEU A 67 -12.03 -7.90 7.96
N THR A 68 -10.95 -8.40 7.39
CA THR A 68 -10.17 -9.49 7.99
C THR A 68 -9.22 -9.01 9.08
N HIS A 69 -8.58 -7.85 8.91
CA HIS A 69 -7.59 -7.30 9.84
C HIS A 69 -7.37 -5.80 9.62
N GLY A 70 -6.58 -5.16 10.50
CA GLY A 70 -6.44 -3.71 10.58
C GLY A 70 -5.32 -3.08 9.73
N HIS A 71 -4.73 -3.75 8.75
CA HIS A 71 -3.74 -3.14 7.86
C HIS A 71 -4.37 -2.26 6.77
N ALA A 72 -3.62 -1.29 6.29
CA ALA A 72 -4.09 -0.34 5.27
C ALA A 72 -4.49 -1.02 3.95
N ASP A 73 -3.85 -2.12 3.59
CA ASP A 73 -4.16 -2.92 2.39
C ASP A 73 -5.45 -3.74 2.51
N ALA A 74 -6.06 -3.79 3.70
CA ALA A 74 -7.36 -4.40 3.96
C ALA A 74 -8.47 -3.38 4.28
N ILE A 75 -8.14 -2.22 4.89
CA ILE A 75 -9.16 -1.26 5.40
C ILE A 75 -8.99 0.16 4.85
N GLY A 76 -7.84 0.49 4.23
CA GLY A 76 -7.45 1.88 4.00
C GLY A 76 -8.25 2.62 2.93
N ALA A 77 -8.92 1.91 2.01
CA ALA A 77 -9.80 2.53 1.01
C ALA A 77 -11.26 2.65 1.48
N LEU A 78 -11.58 2.18 2.69
CA LEU A 78 -12.93 2.23 3.26
C LEU A 78 -13.54 3.66 3.26
N PRO A 79 -12.83 4.76 3.58
CA PRO A 79 -13.40 6.09 3.52
C PRO A 79 -13.94 6.47 2.14
N TYR A 80 -13.31 5.99 1.08
CA TYR A 80 -13.71 6.30 -0.31
C TYR A 80 -14.95 5.50 -0.72
N LEU A 81 -15.07 4.25 -0.30
CA LEU A 81 -16.29 3.46 -0.49
C LEU A 81 -17.47 4.09 0.24
N LEU A 82 -17.29 4.41 1.54
CA LEU A 82 -18.35 4.93 2.39
C LEU A 82 -18.79 6.35 2.03
N ALA A 83 -18.01 7.10 1.26
CA ALA A 83 -18.39 8.41 0.75
C ALA A 83 -19.57 8.32 -0.23
N GLU A 84 -19.58 7.27 -1.04
CA GLU A 84 -20.58 7.05 -2.09
C GLU A 84 -21.63 5.99 -1.70
N ALA A 85 -21.22 4.93 -0.97
CA ALA A 85 -22.08 3.83 -0.55
C ALA A 85 -22.01 3.66 0.98
N LYS A 86 -23.10 4.06 1.68
CA LYS A 86 -23.20 3.92 3.14
C LYS A 86 -23.73 2.53 3.49
N VAL A 87 -22.81 1.60 3.69
CA VAL A 87 -23.09 0.18 3.93
C VAL A 87 -22.51 -0.27 5.28
N PRO A 88 -23.10 -1.28 5.95
CA PRO A 88 -22.61 -1.77 7.23
C PRO A 88 -21.20 -2.38 7.08
N VAL A 89 -20.35 -2.16 8.10
CA VAL A 89 -18.96 -2.62 8.14
C VAL A 89 -18.77 -3.54 9.32
N PHE A 90 -18.26 -4.74 9.06
CA PHE A 90 -18.04 -5.81 10.04
C PHE A 90 -16.54 -6.10 10.17
N GLY A 91 -16.06 -6.30 11.40
CA GLY A 91 -14.68 -6.67 11.68
C GLY A 91 -14.45 -6.88 13.17
N SER A 92 -13.28 -7.43 13.54
CA SER A 92 -12.92 -7.58 14.95
C SER A 92 -12.80 -6.21 15.65
N GLU A 93 -12.84 -6.21 16.99
CA GLU A 93 -12.86 -4.97 17.78
C GLU A 93 -11.70 -4.03 17.39
N LEU A 94 -10.49 -4.55 17.32
CA LEU A 94 -9.32 -3.78 16.93
C LEU A 94 -9.39 -3.32 15.46
N THR A 95 -9.79 -4.19 14.55
CA THR A 95 -9.93 -3.87 13.13
C THR A 95 -10.92 -2.72 12.91
N ILE A 96 -12.07 -2.75 13.56
CA ILE A 96 -13.07 -1.68 13.52
C ILE A 96 -12.51 -0.36 14.08
N GLU A 97 -11.81 -0.39 15.21
CA GLU A 97 -11.25 0.84 15.79
C GLU A 97 -10.14 1.42 14.90
N LEU A 98 -9.31 0.59 14.26
CA LEU A 98 -8.34 1.06 13.26
C LEU A 98 -9.02 1.60 12.00
N ALA A 99 -10.06 0.94 11.50
CA ALA A 99 -10.85 1.44 10.37
C ALA A 99 -11.49 2.80 10.66
N LYS A 100 -11.99 3.01 11.89
CA LYS A 100 -12.50 4.32 12.34
C LYS A 100 -11.44 5.42 12.30
N LEU A 101 -10.14 5.11 12.48
CA LEU A 101 -9.09 6.13 12.35
C LEU A 101 -8.99 6.63 10.90
N PHE A 102 -9.05 5.73 9.91
CA PHE A 102 -9.09 6.11 8.49
C PHE A 102 -10.35 6.92 8.16
N VAL A 103 -11.53 6.48 8.61
CA VAL A 103 -12.81 7.15 8.35
C VAL A 103 -12.85 8.54 8.99
N LYS A 104 -12.34 8.72 10.22
CA LYS A 104 -12.25 10.02 10.89
C LYS A 104 -11.30 10.98 10.19
N GLY A 105 -10.29 10.46 9.48
CA GLY A 105 -9.34 11.25 8.68
C GLY A 105 -9.94 11.83 7.40
N ASN A 106 -11.15 11.41 6.99
CA ASN A 106 -11.81 11.88 5.78
C ASN A 106 -13.10 12.67 6.12
N ASP A 107 -13.11 13.95 5.78
CA ASP A 107 -14.20 14.88 6.14
C ASP A 107 -15.58 14.47 5.59
N ALA A 108 -15.65 13.78 4.45
CA ALA A 108 -16.88 13.36 3.82
C ALA A 108 -17.64 12.30 4.64
N VAL A 109 -16.88 11.46 5.38
CA VAL A 109 -17.43 10.29 6.09
C VAL A 109 -17.12 10.25 7.59
N LYS A 110 -16.50 11.25 8.14
CA LYS A 110 -16.11 11.28 9.58
C LYS A 110 -17.25 11.06 10.59
N LYS A 111 -18.52 11.17 10.15
CA LYS A 111 -19.73 10.94 10.96
C LYS A 111 -20.31 9.54 10.76
N PHE A 112 -19.75 8.74 9.87
CA PHE A 112 -20.19 7.37 9.66
C PHE A 112 -20.01 6.54 10.94
N ASN A 113 -21.00 5.73 11.31
CA ASN A 113 -21.00 4.97 12.56
C ASN A 113 -21.63 3.57 12.45
N ASP A 114 -21.96 3.11 11.25
CA ASP A 114 -22.55 1.78 11.03
C ASP A 114 -21.44 0.70 11.02
N PHE A 115 -20.80 0.54 12.16
CA PHE A 115 -19.73 -0.43 12.43
C PHE A 115 -20.23 -1.50 13.39
N HIS A 116 -20.00 -2.76 13.04
CA HIS A 116 -20.38 -3.94 13.79
C HIS A 116 -19.13 -4.73 14.19
N VAL A 117 -18.95 -4.88 15.50
CA VAL A 117 -17.86 -5.70 16.04
C VAL A 117 -18.29 -7.17 16.02
N ILE A 118 -17.43 -8.01 15.46
CA ILE A 118 -17.61 -9.45 15.35
C ILE A 118 -16.37 -10.18 15.91
N ASP A 119 -16.53 -11.46 16.18
CA ASP A 119 -15.48 -12.37 16.61
C ASP A 119 -15.62 -13.74 15.91
N GLU A 120 -14.76 -14.68 16.25
CA GLU A 120 -14.75 -16.05 15.72
C GLU A 120 -16.00 -16.87 16.03
N ASN A 121 -16.80 -16.46 17.02
CA ASN A 121 -18.05 -17.12 17.41
C ASN A 121 -19.30 -16.49 16.78
N THR A 122 -19.12 -15.38 16.07
CA THR A 122 -20.23 -14.63 15.47
C THR A 122 -20.70 -15.32 14.20
N GLU A 123 -22.03 -15.49 14.09
CA GLU A 123 -22.69 -15.93 12.85
C GLU A 123 -23.81 -14.93 12.51
N ILE A 124 -23.91 -14.52 11.24
CA ILE A 124 -24.87 -13.56 10.76
C ILE A 124 -25.61 -14.13 9.55
N ASP A 125 -26.94 -14.23 9.64
CA ASP A 125 -27.78 -14.70 8.54
C ASP A 125 -28.29 -13.51 7.70
N PHE A 126 -27.94 -13.53 6.42
CA PHE A 126 -28.37 -12.56 5.42
C PHE A 126 -29.47 -13.11 4.48
N GLY A 127 -30.40 -13.90 5.04
CA GLY A 127 -31.54 -14.40 4.28
C GLY A 127 -31.20 -15.55 3.32
N GLY A 128 -30.37 -16.48 3.78
CA GLY A 128 -29.96 -17.68 3.02
C GLY A 128 -28.46 -17.82 2.82
N THR A 129 -27.70 -16.78 3.14
CA THR A 129 -26.24 -16.83 3.25
C THR A 129 -25.85 -16.55 4.69
N VAL A 130 -25.21 -17.51 5.35
CA VAL A 130 -24.68 -17.31 6.71
C VAL A 130 -23.22 -16.94 6.62
N VAL A 131 -22.85 -15.80 7.23
CA VAL A 131 -21.46 -15.35 7.36
C VAL A 131 -20.95 -15.73 8.72
N SER A 132 -19.84 -16.46 8.76
CA SER A 132 -19.11 -16.83 9.98
C SER A 132 -17.61 -16.60 9.81
N PHE A 133 -16.85 -16.76 10.90
CA PHE A 133 -15.46 -16.35 10.95
C PHE A 133 -14.59 -17.42 11.60
N PHE A 134 -13.28 -17.33 11.36
CA PHE A 134 -12.28 -18.15 12.04
C PHE A 134 -11.00 -17.33 12.28
N PRO A 135 -10.30 -17.54 13.41
CA PRO A 135 -9.08 -16.80 13.70
C PRO A 135 -7.91 -17.25 12.84
N THR A 136 -7.07 -16.31 12.43
CA THR A 136 -5.85 -16.55 11.66
C THR A 136 -4.64 -15.93 12.35
N THR A 137 -3.48 -16.58 12.26
CA THR A 137 -2.22 -16.01 12.75
C THR A 137 -1.69 -14.99 11.75
N TYR A 138 -1.62 -13.75 12.18
CA TYR A 138 -1.04 -12.66 11.40
C TYR A 138 -0.32 -11.64 12.31
N SER A 139 0.20 -10.55 11.75
CA SER A 139 0.94 -9.52 12.50
C SER A 139 0.04 -8.59 13.35
N VAL A 140 -1.28 -8.73 13.22
CA VAL A 140 -2.31 -7.99 13.97
C VAL A 140 -3.14 -8.97 14.77
N PRO A 141 -3.39 -8.73 16.07
CA PRO A 141 -4.25 -9.61 16.86
C PRO A 141 -5.69 -9.57 16.36
N GLU A 142 -6.45 -10.63 16.61
CA GLU A 142 -7.85 -10.77 16.18
C GLU A 142 -8.03 -10.72 14.64
N SER A 143 -7.02 -11.13 13.89
CA SER A 143 -7.16 -11.33 12.43
C SER A 143 -8.10 -12.51 12.16
N LEU A 144 -9.02 -12.32 11.21
CA LEU A 144 -10.10 -13.26 10.92
C LEU A 144 -10.11 -13.66 9.45
N GLY A 145 -10.32 -14.96 9.19
CA GLY A 145 -10.83 -15.43 7.91
C GLY A 145 -12.36 -15.36 7.88
N ILE A 146 -12.94 -15.33 6.69
CA ILE A 146 -14.37 -15.14 6.44
C ILE A 146 -14.93 -16.36 5.72
N VAL A 147 -16.07 -16.85 6.17
CA VAL A 147 -16.81 -17.97 5.56
C VAL A 147 -18.20 -17.50 5.16
N LEU A 148 -18.51 -17.57 3.89
CA LEU A 148 -19.85 -17.30 3.34
C LEU A 148 -20.49 -18.65 3.00
N LYS A 149 -21.40 -19.13 3.84
CA LYS A 149 -22.08 -20.42 3.67
C LYS A 149 -23.30 -20.26 2.77
N ALA A 150 -23.25 -20.85 1.58
CA ALA A 150 -24.33 -20.87 0.61
C ALA A 150 -24.83 -22.31 0.41
N SER A 151 -25.91 -22.50 -0.36
CA SER A 151 -26.53 -23.81 -0.63
C SER A 151 -25.59 -24.79 -1.37
N GLU A 152 -24.69 -24.26 -2.20
CA GLU A 152 -23.76 -25.04 -3.02
C GLU A 152 -22.44 -25.37 -2.31
N GLY A 153 -22.22 -24.85 -1.11
CA GLY A 153 -21.03 -24.97 -0.30
C GLY A 153 -20.49 -23.62 0.15
N SER A 154 -19.47 -23.62 0.96
CA SER A 154 -18.92 -22.41 1.55
C SER A 154 -17.91 -21.74 0.61
N ILE A 155 -17.95 -20.39 0.54
CA ILE A 155 -16.87 -19.58 -0.01
C ILE A 155 -16.03 -19.13 1.19
N VAL A 156 -14.73 -19.43 1.18
CA VAL A 156 -13.81 -19.10 2.27
C VAL A 156 -12.78 -18.11 1.78
N TYR A 157 -12.59 -17.02 2.52
CA TYR A 157 -11.51 -16.07 2.33
C TYR A 157 -10.61 -16.07 3.57
N THR A 158 -9.34 -16.41 3.38
CA THR A 158 -8.41 -16.57 4.50
C THR A 158 -8.04 -15.24 5.16
N GLY A 159 -8.15 -14.10 4.43
CA GLY A 159 -7.33 -12.94 4.78
C GLY A 159 -5.84 -13.29 4.67
N ASP A 160 -5.00 -12.47 5.26
CA ASP A 160 -3.56 -12.71 5.33
C ASP A 160 -3.24 -13.63 6.50
N PHE A 161 -2.37 -14.62 6.30
CA PHE A 161 -2.09 -15.61 7.34
C PHE A 161 -0.72 -16.28 7.20
N LYS A 162 -0.23 -16.83 8.28
CA LYS A 162 0.77 -17.90 8.37
C LYS A 162 0.31 -18.94 9.40
N PHE A 163 0.99 -20.07 9.48
CA PHE A 163 0.82 -20.98 10.60
C PHE A 163 2.00 -20.87 11.56
N ASP A 164 1.70 -20.51 12.81
CA ASP A 164 2.69 -20.41 13.88
C ASP A 164 2.11 -20.99 15.19
N GLN A 165 2.65 -22.11 15.61
CA GLN A 165 2.20 -22.81 16.83
C GLN A 165 2.70 -22.14 18.12
N THR A 166 3.58 -21.13 18.02
CA THR A 166 4.11 -20.37 19.16
C THR A 166 3.39 -19.04 19.37
N ALA A 167 2.42 -18.72 18.50
CA ALA A 167 1.63 -17.51 18.60
C ALA A 167 0.80 -17.49 19.91
N SER A 168 0.67 -16.30 20.52
CA SER A 168 -0.20 -16.14 21.69
C SER A 168 -1.67 -16.27 21.30
N GLU A 169 -2.54 -16.50 22.29
CA GLU A 169 -3.97 -16.79 22.10
C GLU A 169 -4.68 -15.83 21.13
N SER A 170 -4.44 -14.51 21.25
CA SER A 170 -5.05 -13.50 20.39
C SER A 170 -4.52 -13.48 18.93
N TYR A 171 -3.51 -14.31 18.64
CA TYR A 171 -2.91 -14.48 17.31
C TYR A 171 -2.99 -15.93 16.82
N ALA A 172 -3.55 -16.85 17.60
CA ALA A 172 -3.53 -18.27 17.29
C ALA A 172 -4.58 -18.62 16.21
N THR A 173 -4.18 -19.48 15.27
CA THR A 173 -5.11 -20.11 14.33
C THR A 173 -5.85 -21.27 14.99
N ASP A 174 -7.16 -21.35 14.82
CA ASP A 174 -7.96 -22.50 15.25
C ASP A 174 -7.99 -23.59 14.16
N PHE A 175 -7.09 -24.56 14.27
CA PHE A 175 -7.00 -25.69 13.35
C PHE A 175 -8.24 -26.60 13.39
N ALA A 176 -8.88 -26.73 14.57
CA ALA A 176 -10.09 -27.55 14.69
C ALA A 176 -11.24 -26.92 13.90
N ARG A 177 -11.41 -25.60 14.01
CA ARG A 177 -12.40 -24.84 13.25
C ARG A 177 -12.17 -24.93 11.73
N LEU A 178 -10.91 -24.82 11.28
CA LEU A 178 -10.57 -25.01 9.86
C LEU A 178 -10.96 -26.41 9.36
N ALA A 179 -10.65 -27.46 10.14
CA ALA A 179 -11.02 -28.82 9.77
C ALA A 179 -12.55 -29.06 9.78
N GLU A 180 -13.30 -28.38 10.64
CA GLU A 180 -14.77 -28.37 10.64
C GLU A 180 -15.32 -27.72 9.38
N ILE A 181 -14.82 -26.54 9.01
CA ILE A 181 -15.20 -25.82 7.77
C ILE A 181 -14.94 -26.72 6.56
N GLY A 182 -13.77 -27.39 6.52
CA GLY A 182 -13.44 -28.34 5.44
C GLY A 182 -14.42 -29.51 5.33
N ARG A 183 -14.84 -30.10 6.48
CA ARG A 183 -15.84 -31.17 6.52
C ARG A 183 -17.23 -30.73 6.09
N ASP A 184 -17.60 -29.48 6.37
CA ASP A 184 -18.88 -28.91 5.96
C ASP A 184 -18.94 -28.67 4.44
N GLY A 185 -17.80 -28.65 3.76
CA GLY A 185 -17.65 -28.52 2.32
C GLY A 185 -17.35 -27.10 1.85
N VAL A 186 -16.15 -26.92 1.30
CA VAL A 186 -15.67 -25.65 0.74
C VAL A 186 -15.79 -25.68 -0.78
N LEU A 187 -16.68 -24.84 -1.32
CA LEU A 187 -16.86 -24.66 -2.77
C LEU A 187 -15.66 -23.92 -3.35
N ALA A 188 -15.32 -22.76 -2.78
CA ALA A 188 -14.25 -21.91 -3.26
C ALA A 188 -13.40 -21.37 -2.11
N LEU A 189 -12.08 -21.40 -2.30
CA LEU A 189 -11.10 -20.84 -1.37
C LEU A 189 -10.38 -19.66 -2.05
N LEU A 190 -10.56 -18.45 -1.52
CA LEU A 190 -9.74 -17.28 -1.82
C LEU A 190 -8.63 -17.24 -0.76
N SER A 191 -7.38 -17.45 -1.16
CA SER A 191 -6.28 -17.62 -0.20
C SER A 191 -5.09 -16.73 -0.51
N ASP A 192 -4.53 -16.13 0.56
CA ASP A 192 -3.29 -15.35 0.56
C ASP A 192 -2.16 -16.08 -0.17
N SER A 193 -1.44 -15.35 -1.01
CA SER A 193 -0.32 -15.89 -1.80
C SER A 193 0.97 -15.09 -1.64
N ALA A 194 0.97 -14.02 -0.87
CA ALA A 194 2.15 -13.20 -0.66
C ALA A 194 3.21 -14.00 0.14
N ASN A 195 4.26 -14.44 -0.48
CA ASN A 195 5.31 -15.36 -0.02
C ASN A 195 5.14 -16.82 -0.51
N ALA A 196 4.19 -17.09 -1.41
CA ALA A 196 3.95 -18.42 -1.96
C ALA A 196 5.13 -18.99 -2.80
N ASP A 197 6.04 -18.13 -3.25
CA ASP A 197 7.26 -18.52 -3.99
C ASP A 197 8.45 -18.83 -3.09
N SER A 198 8.29 -18.71 -1.76
CA SER A 198 9.31 -19.03 -0.76
C SER A 198 9.17 -20.45 -0.23
N ASN A 199 10.26 -21.22 -0.35
CA ASN A 199 10.38 -22.52 0.32
C ASN A 199 11.07 -22.41 1.68
N ILE A 200 11.49 -21.22 2.07
CA ILE A 200 12.20 -20.98 3.34
C ILE A 200 11.14 -20.97 4.46
N GLN A 201 11.43 -21.66 5.53
CA GLN A 201 10.55 -21.63 6.71
C GLN A 201 10.52 -20.23 7.30
N VAL A 202 9.31 -19.71 7.50
CA VAL A 202 9.11 -18.46 8.18
C VAL A 202 9.41 -18.65 9.67
N ALA A 203 10.18 -17.73 10.24
CA ALA A 203 10.50 -17.75 11.66
C ALA A 203 9.23 -17.63 12.51
N SER A 204 9.18 -18.40 13.59
CA SER A 204 8.11 -18.32 14.57
C SER A 204 8.18 -17.00 15.35
N GLU A 205 7.05 -16.56 15.89
CA GLU A 205 7.01 -15.35 16.72
C GLU A 205 7.85 -15.48 18.01
N SER A 206 8.09 -16.72 18.50
CA SER A 206 9.02 -16.94 19.60
C SER A 206 10.48 -16.70 19.20
N GLU A 207 10.92 -17.19 18.04
CA GLU A 207 12.28 -16.93 17.52
C GLU A 207 12.52 -15.44 17.27
N VAL A 208 11.51 -14.77 16.71
CA VAL A 208 11.55 -13.33 16.46
C VAL A 208 11.64 -12.53 17.76
N ARG A 209 10.84 -12.88 18.76
CA ARG A 209 10.88 -12.26 20.10
C ARG A 209 12.25 -12.43 20.76
N ASP A 210 12.83 -13.62 20.66
CA ASP A 210 14.12 -13.93 21.27
C ASP A 210 15.25 -13.14 20.59
N GLU A 211 15.25 -13.04 19.25
CA GLU A 211 16.20 -12.22 18.47
C GLU A 211 16.10 -10.73 18.82
N ILE A 212 14.88 -10.18 18.93
CA ILE A 212 14.67 -8.79 19.34
C ILE A 212 15.17 -8.54 20.74
N THR A 213 14.79 -9.44 21.69
CA THR A 213 15.19 -9.32 23.09
C THR A 213 16.70 -9.34 23.23
N GLN A 214 17.38 -10.29 22.56
CA GLN A 214 18.83 -10.40 22.58
C GLN A 214 19.51 -9.17 21.95
N THR A 215 19.02 -8.73 20.79
CA THR A 215 19.57 -7.55 20.10
C THR A 215 19.48 -6.29 20.98
N ILE A 216 18.38 -6.09 21.69
CA ILE A 216 18.17 -4.94 22.57
C ILE A 216 19.00 -5.06 23.84
N ALA A 217 19.16 -6.26 24.38
CA ALA A 217 19.95 -6.51 25.61
C ALA A 217 21.45 -6.35 25.39
N ASP A 218 21.96 -6.76 24.23
CA ASP A 218 23.39 -6.74 23.92
C ASP A 218 23.95 -5.35 23.60
N TRP A 219 23.09 -4.36 23.37
CA TRP A 219 23.54 -3.02 22.97
C TRP A 219 23.62 -2.04 24.15
N GLU A 220 24.79 -1.44 24.35
CA GLU A 220 25.02 -0.51 25.47
C GLU A 220 24.61 0.94 25.16
N GLY A 221 24.43 1.30 23.88
CA GLY A 221 24.05 2.65 23.44
C GLY A 221 22.54 2.81 23.23
N ARG A 222 22.17 3.89 22.55
CA ARG A 222 20.81 4.18 22.13
C ARG A 222 20.41 3.27 20.96
N ILE A 223 19.15 2.83 20.95
CA ILE A 223 18.62 1.94 19.92
C ILE A 223 17.51 2.66 19.15
N ILE A 224 17.57 2.65 17.84
CA ILE A 224 16.52 3.11 16.93
C ILE A 224 15.96 1.87 16.22
N VAL A 225 14.73 1.49 16.52
CA VAL A 225 14.07 0.33 15.91
C VAL A 225 13.13 0.81 14.81
N ALA A 226 13.31 0.29 13.60
CA ALA A 226 12.42 0.54 12.48
C ALA A 226 11.43 -0.61 12.30
N ALA A 227 10.13 -0.32 12.43
CA ALA A 227 9.06 -1.30 12.30
C ALA A 227 7.81 -0.69 11.62
N VAL A 228 6.92 -1.53 11.10
CA VAL A 228 5.63 -1.10 10.56
C VAL A 228 4.66 -0.78 11.70
N SER A 229 3.96 0.35 11.64
CA SER A 229 3.09 0.83 12.73
C SER A 229 1.91 -0.08 13.04
N SER A 230 1.43 -0.83 12.07
CA SER A 230 0.32 -1.78 12.23
C SER A 230 0.77 -3.20 12.58
N ASN A 231 2.08 -3.50 12.60
CA ASN A 231 2.59 -4.79 13.09
C ASN A 231 2.65 -4.80 14.62
N LEU A 232 1.51 -5.04 15.25
CA LEU A 232 1.37 -5.00 16.70
C LEU A 232 2.09 -6.14 17.40
N SER A 233 2.25 -7.30 16.76
CA SER A 233 3.10 -8.38 17.27
C SER A 233 4.54 -7.90 17.49
N ARG A 234 5.11 -7.22 16.48
CA ARG A 234 6.45 -6.64 16.54
C ARG A 234 6.58 -5.57 17.61
N ILE A 235 5.57 -4.69 17.71
CA ILE A 235 5.54 -3.61 18.70
C ILE A 235 5.49 -4.21 20.12
N GLN A 236 4.69 -5.28 20.34
CA GLN A 236 4.64 -5.96 21.62
C GLN A 236 6.01 -6.57 22.01
N GLN A 237 6.68 -7.23 21.06
CA GLN A 237 8.00 -7.82 21.30
C GLN A 237 9.05 -6.74 21.67
N ILE A 238 8.97 -5.56 21.05
CA ILE A 238 9.84 -4.41 21.40
C ILE A 238 9.50 -3.88 22.80
N PHE A 239 8.22 -3.80 23.15
CA PHE A 239 7.78 -3.36 24.48
C PHE A 239 8.23 -4.32 25.58
N ASP A 240 8.09 -5.63 25.34
CA ASP A 240 8.55 -6.67 26.26
C ASP A 240 10.07 -6.64 26.46
N ALA A 241 10.83 -6.40 25.38
CA ALA A 241 12.28 -6.27 25.44
C ALA A 241 12.71 -4.99 26.18
N ALA A 242 11.99 -3.89 25.98
CA ALA A 242 12.23 -2.64 26.70
C ALA A 242 11.99 -2.78 28.21
N ASP A 243 10.91 -3.45 28.60
CA ASP A 243 10.61 -3.74 30.01
C ASP A 243 11.71 -4.60 30.65
N LYS A 244 12.12 -5.69 29.99
CA LYS A 244 13.20 -6.58 30.48
C LYS A 244 14.54 -5.87 30.65
N THR A 245 14.83 -4.85 29.81
CA THR A 245 16.11 -4.12 29.84
C THR A 245 16.02 -2.78 30.59
N GLY A 246 14.83 -2.40 31.09
CA GLY A 246 14.59 -1.14 31.81
C GLY A 246 14.65 0.10 30.92
N ARG A 247 14.62 -0.06 29.58
CA ARG A 247 14.72 1.05 28.62
C ARG A 247 13.38 1.76 28.43
N ARG A 248 13.45 3.06 28.15
CA ARG A 248 12.29 3.90 27.79
C ARG A 248 12.04 3.86 26.31
N ILE A 249 10.77 3.90 25.93
CA ILE A 249 10.34 3.85 24.52
C ILE A 249 9.85 5.24 24.10
N VAL A 250 10.38 5.71 22.97
CA VAL A 250 9.94 6.93 22.29
C VAL A 250 9.28 6.53 20.98
N LEU A 251 8.02 6.87 20.82
CA LEU A 251 7.29 6.62 19.57
C LEU A 251 7.55 7.78 18.60
N THR A 252 8.02 7.48 17.41
CA THR A 252 8.20 8.43 16.30
C THR A 252 7.59 7.85 15.02
N GLY A 253 7.06 8.71 14.16
CA GLY A 253 6.33 8.32 12.97
C GLY A 253 4.93 8.92 12.93
N PHE A 254 4.24 8.70 11.84
CA PHE A 254 2.86 9.14 11.66
C PHE A 254 1.92 8.06 12.21
N ASP A 255 0.85 8.43 12.89
CA ASP A 255 -0.21 7.54 13.42
C ASP A 255 0.20 6.51 14.50
N ILE A 256 1.47 6.22 14.72
CA ILE A 256 1.89 5.18 15.70
C ILE A 256 1.32 5.44 17.09
N GLU A 257 1.27 6.70 17.53
CA GLU A 257 0.74 7.04 18.85
C GLU A 257 -0.75 6.70 18.95
N ASN A 258 -1.54 6.97 17.91
CA ASN A 258 -2.98 6.64 17.86
C ASN A 258 -3.21 5.14 17.84
N ILE A 259 -2.44 4.40 17.03
CA ILE A 259 -2.53 2.94 16.93
C ILE A 259 -2.18 2.29 18.28
N VAL A 260 -1.04 2.65 18.87
CA VAL A 260 -0.58 2.10 20.16
C VAL A 260 -1.57 2.42 21.28
N ARG A 261 -2.03 3.66 21.39
CA ARG A 261 -3.04 4.05 22.40
C ARG A 261 -4.35 3.29 22.23
N THR A 262 -4.80 3.11 20.99
CA THR A 262 -6.00 2.33 20.68
C THR A 262 -5.81 0.88 21.09
N ALA A 263 -4.71 0.25 20.71
CA ALA A 263 -4.42 -1.14 21.04
C ALA A 263 -4.26 -1.38 22.56
N ILE A 264 -3.62 -0.45 23.30
CA ILE A 264 -3.53 -0.52 24.77
C ILE A 264 -4.92 -0.36 25.40
N ARG A 265 -5.73 0.60 24.97
CA ARG A 265 -7.10 0.81 25.47
C ARG A 265 -7.96 -0.44 25.31
N LEU A 266 -7.80 -1.16 24.21
CA LEU A 266 -8.50 -2.40 23.91
C LEU A 266 -7.84 -3.65 24.55
N LYS A 267 -6.74 -3.47 25.27
CA LYS A 267 -5.95 -4.58 25.86
C LYS A 267 -5.38 -5.57 24.82
N LYS A 268 -5.18 -5.12 23.58
CA LYS A 268 -4.56 -5.89 22.49
C LYS A 268 -3.06 -5.64 22.38
N LEU A 269 -2.57 -4.64 23.11
CA LEU A 269 -1.16 -4.35 23.35
C LEU A 269 -0.99 -4.12 24.85
N SER A 270 -0.05 -4.81 25.47
CA SER A 270 0.24 -4.67 26.89
C SER A 270 1.51 -3.84 27.10
N LEU A 271 1.50 -3.04 28.12
CA LEU A 271 2.65 -2.28 28.59
C LEU A 271 2.79 -2.57 30.09
N ALA A 272 3.90 -3.19 30.49
CA ALA A 272 4.12 -3.57 31.89
C ALA A 272 4.09 -2.35 32.83
N ASN A 273 4.55 -1.20 32.32
CA ASN A 273 4.51 0.06 33.04
C ASN A 273 4.35 1.24 32.05
N GLU A 274 3.35 2.10 32.25
CA GLU A 274 3.14 3.30 31.43
C GLU A 274 4.32 4.29 31.44
N ILE A 275 5.16 4.24 32.48
CA ILE A 275 6.39 5.05 32.58
C ILE A 275 7.40 4.69 31.47
N LEU A 276 7.30 3.52 30.86
CA LEU A 276 8.16 3.13 29.74
C LEU A 276 7.96 4.00 28.50
N LEU A 277 6.75 4.54 28.27
CA LEU A 277 6.49 5.44 27.15
C LEU A 277 6.77 6.87 27.52
N ILE A 278 7.74 7.48 26.84
CA ILE A 278 8.08 8.90 27.01
C ILE A 278 7.85 9.68 25.72
N LYS A 279 7.60 10.99 25.88
CA LYS A 279 7.41 11.87 24.71
C LYS A 279 8.76 12.21 24.06
N PRO A 280 8.82 12.41 22.73
CA PRO A 280 10.07 12.76 22.06
C PRO A 280 10.81 13.96 22.66
N LYS A 281 10.08 14.97 23.17
CA LYS A 281 10.66 16.16 23.82
C LYS A 281 11.36 15.89 25.15
N ASP A 282 11.06 14.75 25.78
CA ASP A 282 11.59 14.38 27.10
C ASP A 282 12.82 13.47 27.02
N MET A 283 13.25 13.07 25.80
CA MET A 283 14.42 12.20 25.58
C MET A 283 15.71 12.71 26.25
N SER A 284 15.94 14.01 26.23
CA SER A 284 17.14 14.63 26.80
C SER A 284 17.29 14.46 28.32
N ARG A 285 16.29 13.90 29.01
CA ARG A 285 16.33 13.59 30.45
C ARG A 285 16.92 12.22 30.76
N PHE A 286 17.20 11.43 29.74
CA PHE A 286 17.63 10.04 29.87
C PHE A 286 18.97 9.83 29.14
N GLU A 287 19.77 8.91 29.65
CA GLU A 287 21.01 8.52 29.01
C GLU A 287 20.72 7.65 27.77
N ASP A 288 21.68 7.59 26.84
CA ASP A 288 21.51 6.87 25.58
C ASP A 288 21.15 5.38 25.79
N HIS A 289 21.78 4.72 26.75
CA HIS A 289 21.53 3.31 27.06
C HIS A 289 20.12 3.05 27.62
N GLU A 290 19.41 4.09 28.06
CA GLU A 290 18.05 3.99 28.58
C GLU A 290 16.98 4.16 27.48
N LEU A 291 17.37 4.42 26.21
CA LEU A 291 16.45 4.82 25.17
C LEU A 291 16.30 3.78 24.05
N ILE A 292 15.05 3.46 23.71
CA ILE A 292 14.63 2.86 22.46
C ILE A 292 13.75 3.85 21.72
N ILE A 293 14.08 4.16 20.47
CA ILE A 293 13.26 4.99 19.59
C ILE A 293 12.60 4.07 18.58
N LEU A 294 11.28 3.94 18.64
CA LEU A 294 10.51 3.17 17.68
C LEU A 294 10.06 4.10 16.55
N GLU A 295 10.68 3.95 15.37
CA GLU A 295 10.37 4.70 14.16
C GLU A 295 9.52 3.84 13.22
N THR A 296 8.35 4.37 12.85
CA THR A 296 7.44 3.66 11.95
C THR A 296 7.21 4.39 10.62
N GLY A 297 7.79 5.58 10.48
CA GLY A 297 7.65 6.38 9.27
C GLY A 297 6.23 6.92 9.06
N ARG A 298 5.99 7.39 7.86
CA ARG A 298 4.65 7.73 7.37
C ARG A 298 4.15 6.57 6.50
N MET A 299 2.91 6.16 6.69
CA MET A 299 2.29 5.10 5.86
C MET A 299 3.04 3.75 5.89
N GLY A 300 3.60 3.38 7.05
CA GLY A 300 4.34 2.12 7.20
C GLY A 300 5.72 2.07 6.53
N GLU A 301 6.31 3.22 6.21
CA GLU A 301 7.62 3.35 5.55
C GLU A 301 8.72 3.85 6.50
N PRO A 302 9.18 3.03 7.44
CA PRO A 302 10.15 3.46 8.45
C PRO A 302 11.51 3.86 7.85
N ILE A 303 11.91 3.28 6.72
CA ILE A 303 13.20 3.55 6.07
C ILE A 303 13.33 5.02 5.65
N ASN A 304 12.24 5.68 5.25
CA ASN A 304 12.26 7.12 4.98
C ASN A 304 12.47 7.95 6.26
N GLY A 305 11.96 7.48 7.40
CA GLY A 305 12.25 8.07 8.71
C GLY A 305 13.75 7.98 9.04
N LEU A 306 14.33 6.79 8.92
CA LEU A 306 15.78 6.56 9.11
C LEU A 306 16.64 7.44 8.20
N ARG A 307 16.26 7.57 6.91
CA ARG A 307 16.95 8.48 6.00
C ARG A 307 16.93 9.94 6.48
N LYS A 308 15.80 10.41 7.02
CA LYS A 308 15.72 11.77 7.58
C LYS A 308 16.57 11.92 8.84
N MET A 309 16.61 10.89 9.70
CA MET A 309 17.44 10.86 10.91
C MET A 309 18.93 10.91 10.57
N SER A 310 19.37 10.17 9.53
CA SER A 310 20.79 10.11 9.12
C SER A 310 21.33 11.43 8.53
N ILE A 311 20.46 12.33 8.05
CA ILE A 311 20.85 13.63 7.48
C ILE A 311 20.41 14.82 8.34
N GLY A 312 20.05 14.60 9.61
CA GLY A 312 19.61 15.65 10.53
C GLY A 312 18.32 16.39 10.12
N ARG A 313 17.45 15.75 9.34
CA ARG A 313 16.17 16.34 8.88
C ARG A 313 14.94 15.73 9.55
N HIS A 314 15.13 14.78 10.45
CA HIS A 314 14.03 14.26 11.25
C HIS A 314 13.69 15.25 12.38
N ARG A 315 12.38 15.36 12.70
CA ARG A 315 11.88 16.39 13.61
C ARG A 315 12.45 16.29 15.04
N TYR A 316 12.74 15.08 15.51
CA TYR A 316 13.08 14.82 16.91
C TYR A 316 14.41 14.10 17.11
N VAL A 317 14.88 13.37 16.13
CA VAL A 317 16.00 12.43 16.26
C VAL A 317 17.00 12.64 15.15
N GLU A 318 18.27 12.67 15.51
CA GLU A 318 19.42 12.60 14.62
C GLU A 318 20.24 11.36 15.01
N ILE A 319 20.67 10.58 14.03
CA ILE A 319 21.55 9.44 14.24
C ILE A 319 22.95 9.95 14.56
N LYS A 320 23.59 9.37 15.55
CA LYS A 320 24.90 9.74 16.04
C LYS A 320 25.78 8.52 16.31
N ASP A 321 27.03 8.77 16.60
CA ASP A 321 27.99 7.74 17.00
C ASP A 321 27.49 6.96 18.22
N GLY A 322 27.62 5.64 18.17
CA GLY A 322 27.15 4.73 19.21
C GLY A 322 25.66 4.31 19.10
N ASP A 323 24.89 4.82 18.12
CA ASP A 323 23.52 4.36 17.90
C ASP A 323 23.48 3.00 17.21
N LEU A 324 22.60 2.10 17.66
CA LEU A 324 22.15 0.95 16.88
C LEU A 324 20.87 1.31 16.14
N VAL A 325 20.88 1.16 14.82
CA VAL A 325 19.68 1.20 13.99
C VAL A 325 19.28 -0.23 13.65
N TYR A 326 18.23 -0.71 14.31
CA TYR A 326 17.73 -2.07 14.14
C TYR A 326 16.51 -2.07 13.21
N ILE A 327 16.66 -2.59 11.99
CA ILE A 327 15.57 -2.72 11.03
C ILE A 327 14.85 -4.04 11.32
N ALA A 328 13.76 -3.95 12.07
CA ALA A 328 12.95 -5.08 12.55
C ALA A 328 11.78 -5.44 11.61
N THR A 329 11.93 -5.16 10.33
CA THR A 329 10.97 -5.48 9.25
C THR A 329 11.72 -6.04 8.05
N ALA A 330 11.01 -6.76 7.16
CA ALA A 330 11.53 -7.23 5.89
C ALA A 330 11.07 -6.26 4.76
N PRO A 331 11.93 -5.37 4.27
CA PRO A 331 11.61 -4.53 3.14
C PRO A 331 11.34 -5.37 1.88
N SER A 332 10.43 -4.92 1.02
CA SER A 332 10.20 -5.59 -0.26
C SER A 332 11.44 -5.55 -1.15
N ILE A 333 11.61 -6.54 -2.03
CA ILE A 333 12.72 -6.64 -3.00
C ILE A 333 12.82 -5.35 -3.84
N ALA A 334 11.71 -4.74 -4.21
CA ALA A 334 11.69 -3.49 -4.97
C ALA A 334 12.36 -2.30 -4.23
N LYS A 335 12.55 -2.40 -2.90
CA LYS A 335 13.15 -1.35 -2.07
C LYS A 335 14.59 -1.63 -1.63
N GLU A 336 15.17 -2.78 -1.96
CA GLU A 336 16.52 -3.18 -1.53
C GLU A 336 17.59 -2.11 -1.82
N ALA A 337 17.61 -1.57 -3.03
CA ALA A 337 18.57 -0.53 -3.41
C ALA A 337 18.39 0.78 -2.62
N PHE A 338 17.18 1.09 -2.20
CA PHE A 338 16.90 2.23 -1.34
C PHE A 338 17.34 1.97 0.09
N VAL A 339 17.06 0.79 0.62
CA VAL A 339 17.50 0.36 1.97
C VAL A 339 19.03 0.41 2.06
N ALA A 340 19.75 -0.19 1.11
CA ALA A 340 21.22 -0.19 1.08
C ALA A 340 21.80 1.24 1.05
N ARG A 341 21.17 2.17 0.34
CA ARG A 341 21.59 3.58 0.37
C ARG A 341 21.38 4.21 1.75
N VAL A 342 20.25 3.91 2.41
CA VAL A 342 19.97 4.45 3.74
C VAL A 342 20.91 3.85 4.78
N GLU A 343 21.24 2.56 4.70
CA GLU A 343 22.27 1.94 5.54
C GLU A 343 23.61 2.68 5.43
N ASN A 344 24.10 2.94 4.22
CA ASN A 344 25.32 3.72 4.02
C ASN A 344 25.23 5.12 4.67
N MET A 345 24.07 5.79 4.61
CA MET A 345 23.90 7.10 5.24
C MET A 345 23.91 7.00 6.77
N ILE A 346 23.38 5.91 7.35
CA ILE A 346 23.41 5.64 8.78
C ILE A 346 24.87 5.45 9.25
N TYR A 347 25.67 4.62 8.54
CA TYR A 347 27.10 4.46 8.84
C TYR A 347 27.87 5.77 8.73
N GLN A 348 27.58 6.60 7.73
CA GLN A 348 28.18 7.94 7.61
C GLN A 348 27.81 8.87 8.76
N ALA A 349 26.66 8.69 9.39
CA ALA A 349 26.23 9.43 10.57
C ALA A 349 26.81 8.88 11.89
N GLY A 350 27.60 7.78 11.84
CA GLY A 350 28.21 7.14 13.00
C GLY A 350 27.40 5.99 13.60
N GLY A 351 26.21 5.70 13.09
CA GLY A 351 25.36 4.60 13.57
C GLY A 351 25.80 3.24 13.04
N VAL A 352 25.41 2.18 13.72
CA VAL A 352 25.57 0.78 13.29
C VAL A 352 24.21 0.23 12.85
N VAL A 353 24.16 -0.53 11.77
CA VAL A 353 22.92 -1.14 11.26
C VAL A 353 22.89 -2.63 11.55
N LYS A 354 21.75 -3.12 12.05
CA LYS A 354 21.40 -4.54 12.12
C LYS A 354 20.04 -4.75 11.46
N LEU A 355 19.92 -5.77 10.61
CA LEU A 355 18.65 -6.18 10.00
C LEU A 355 18.23 -7.51 10.60
N ILE A 356 16.95 -7.63 10.97
CA ILE A 356 16.37 -8.90 11.44
C ILE A 356 16.47 -9.99 10.36
N THR A 357 16.41 -9.61 9.09
CA THR A 357 16.51 -10.53 7.95
C THR A 357 17.88 -11.16 7.76
N GLN A 358 18.90 -10.66 8.45
CA GLN A 358 20.25 -11.30 8.48
C GLN A 358 20.28 -12.54 9.37
N SER A 359 19.40 -12.60 10.39
CA SER A 359 19.33 -13.70 11.35
C SER A 359 18.17 -14.65 11.06
N LEU A 360 17.02 -14.11 10.61
CA LEU A 360 15.76 -14.83 10.49
C LEU A 360 15.04 -14.51 9.18
N HIS A 361 14.38 -15.51 8.59
CA HIS A 361 13.42 -15.27 7.52
C HIS A 361 12.08 -14.88 8.13
N VAL A 362 11.79 -13.59 8.18
CA VAL A 362 10.56 -13.06 8.78
C VAL A 362 9.52 -12.71 7.71
N SER A 363 8.30 -13.20 7.90
CA SER A 363 7.14 -12.87 7.07
C SER A 363 5.87 -12.93 7.94
N GLY A 364 4.87 -12.11 7.60
CA GLY A 364 3.51 -12.26 8.11
C GLY A 364 2.70 -13.28 7.30
N HIS A 365 3.18 -13.65 6.11
CA HIS A 365 2.49 -14.54 5.17
C HIS A 365 3.12 -15.92 5.15
N GLY A 366 2.29 -16.93 4.96
CA GLY A 366 2.68 -18.33 4.91
C GLY A 366 3.53 -18.68 3.68
N ASN A 367 4.44 -19.63 3.86
CA ASN A 367 5.20 -20.20 2.76
C ASN A 367 4.42 -21.33 2.06
N VAL A 368 5.05 -21.98 1.08
CA VAL A 368 4.45 -23.12 0.32
C VAL A 368 3.82 -24.17 1.23
N ARG A 369 4.45 -24.50 2.37
CA ARG A 369 3.94 -25.55 3.29
C ARG A 369 2.70 -25.11 4.04
N ASP A 370 2.63 -23.85 4.44
CA ASP A 370 1.46 -23.27 5.10
C ASP A 370 0.26 -23.27 4.13
N LEU A 371 0.48 -22.89 2.86
CA LEU A 371 -0.55 -22.90 1.82
C LEU A 371 -1.07 -24.32 1.55
N GLN A 372 -0.16 -25.31 1.45
CA GLN A 372 -0.52 -26.71 1.31
C GLN A 372 -1.32 -27.25 2.49
N LEU A 373 -0.95 -26.84 3.73
CA LEU A 373 -1.69 -27.22 4.94
C LEU A 373 -3.09 -26.60 4.94
N MET A 374 -3.24 -25.32 4.57
CA MET A 374 -4.54 -24.65 4.46
C MET A 374 -5.45 -25.38 3.45
N ILE A 375 -4.93 -25.75 2.28
CA ILE A 375 -5.66 -26.52 1.27
C ILE A 375 -6.07 -27.88 1.81
N ASN A 376 -5.18 -28.58 2.52
CA ASN A 376 -5.48 -29.90 3.08
C ASN A 376 -6.52 -29.86 4.20
N LEU A 377 -6.54 -28.80 5.01
CA LEU A 377 -7.53 -28.61 6.07
C LEU A 377 -8.92 -28.29 5.50
N LEU A 378 -8.98 -27.38 4.54
CA LEU A 378 -10.23 -26.89 3.96
C LEU A 378 -10.77 -27.76 2.81
N GLN A 379 -9.92 -28.52 2.11
CA GLN A 379 -10.25 -29.37 0.97
C GLN A 379 -11.18 -28.69 -0.07
N PRO A 380 -10.81 -27.49 -0.55
CA PRO A 380 -11.69 -26.72 -1.42
C PRO A 380 -11.89 -27.40 -2.79
N LYS A 381 -13.11 -27.26 -3.35
CA LYS A 381 -13.37 -27.71 -4.70
C LYS A 381 -12.64 -26.84 -5.74
N TYR A 382 -12.58 -25.52 -5.47
CA TYR A 382 -11.89 -24.54 -6.33
C TYR A 382 -10.97 -23.63 -5.50
N LEU A 383 -9.83 -23.26 -6.07
CA LEU A 383 -8.87 -22.34 -5.48
C LEU A 383 -8.75 -21.07 -6.33
N PHE A 384 -8.80 -19.93 -5.65
CA PHE A 384 -8.52 -18.60 -6.18
C PHE A 384 -7.34 -18.02 -5.39
N PRO A 385 -6.09 -18.17 -5.88
CA PRO A 385 -4.95 -17.46 -5.31
C PRO A 385 -5.18 -15.95 -5.37
N VAL A 386 -5.10 -15.26 -4.23
CA VAL A 386 -5.27 -13.81 -4.09
C VAL A 386 -4.13 -13.22 -3.27
N GLN A 387 -4.06 -11.91 -3.11
CA GLN A 387 -3.03 -11.20 -2.34
C GLN A 387 -1.62 -11.59 -2.79
N GLY A 388 -1.20 -11.09 -3.96
CA GLY A 388 0.16 -11.35 -4.46
C GLY A 388 0.39 -10.93 -5.90
N GLU A 389 1.65 -10.76 -6.25
CA GLU A 389 2.10 -10.60 -7.63
C GLU A 389 1.86 -11.89 -8.42
N TYR A 390 1.86 -11.81 -9.75
CA TYR A 390 1.56 -12.98 -10.58
C TYR A 390 2.48 -14.19 -10.31
N ARG A 391 3.77 -13.96 -10.00
CA ARG A 391 4.74 -15.01 -9.65
C ARG A 391 4.34 -15.77 -8.38
N GLU A 392 3.77 -15.06 -7.40
CA GLU A 392 3.30 -15.63 -6.13
C GLU A 392 1.99 -16.41 -6.32
N LEU A 393 1.06 -15.85 -7.10
CA LEU A 393 -0.20 -16.55 -7.46
C LEU A 393 0.07 -17.83 -8.24
N ASP A 394 1.01 -17.83 -9.19
CA ASP A 394 1.44 -18.99 -9.96
C ASP A 394 2.15 -20.04 -9.07
N ALA A 395 2.97 -19.59 -8.13
CA ALA A 395 3.61 -20.46 -7.15
C ALA A 395 2.57 -21.14 -6.23
N HIS A 396 1.55 -20.39 -5.79
CA HIS A 396 0.45 -20.95 -5.01
C HIS A 396 -0.34 -22.00 -5.81
N ALA A 397 -0.64 -21.73 -7.09
CA ALA A 397 -1.28 -22.70 -7.96
C ALA A 397 -0.44 -24.00 -8.08
N LYS A 398 0.87 -23.88 -8.22
CA LYS A 398 1.80 -25.03 -8.24
C LYS A 398 1.82 -25.78 -6.91
N ALA A 399 1.79 -25.05 -5.78
CA ALA A 399 1.71 -25.65 -4.44
C ALA A 399 0.40 -26.45 -4.26
N ALA A 400 -0.72 -25.96 -4.80
CA ALA A 400 -2.00 -26.64 -4.78
C ALA A 400 -2.01 -27.90 -5.65
N MET A 401 -1.44 -27.84 -6.87
CA MET A 401 -1.27 -29.02 -7.72
C MET A 401 -0.41 -30.10 -7.06
N ALA A 402 0.63 -29.70 -6.32
CA ALA A 402 1.51 -30.64 -5.62
C ALA A 402 0.79 -31.42 -4.49
N VAL A 403 -0.32 -30.91 -3.96
CA VAL A 403 -1.17 -31.63 -2.98
C VAL A 403 -2.44 -32.23 -3.62
N GLY A 404 -2.48 -32.32 -4.96
CA GLY A 404 -3.48 -33.09 -5.70
C GLY A 404 -4.66 -32.30 -6.25
N MET A 405 -4.67 -30.96 -6.18
CA MET A 405 -5.68 -30.16 -6.87
C MET A 405 -5.48 -30.23 -8.39
N LEU A 406 -6.57 -30.36 -9.13
CA LEU A 406 -6.53 -30.39 -10.60
C LEU A 406 -6.35 -28.95 -11.14
N PRO A 407 -5.55 -28.75 -12.21
CA PRO A 407 -5.29 -27.42 -12.78
C PRO A 407 -6.57 -26.65 -13.17
N GLU A 408 -7.58 -27.36 -13.69
CA GLU A 408 -8.88 -26.80 -14.09
C GLU A 408 -9.74 -26.29 -12.91
N ARG A 409 -9.32 -26.54 -11.67
CA ARG A 409 -9.96 -26.07 -10.45
C ARG A 409 -9.23 -24.90 -9.79
N ILE A 410 -8.20 -24.37 -10.44
CA ILE A 410 -7.38 -23.28 -9.93
C ILE A 410 -7.49 -22.08 -10.86
N PHE A 411 -7.96 -20.95 -10.36
CA PHE A 411 -8.22 -19.76 -11.15
C PHE A 411 -7.40 -18.56 -10.68
N ILE A 412 -6.64 -17.95 -11.60
CA ILE A 412 -5.91 -16.69 -11.37
C ILE A 412 -6.51 -15.61 -12.30
N PRO A 413 -7.69 -15.06 -11.98
CA PRO A 413 -8.37 -14.09 -12.83
C PRO A 413 -7.58 -12.79 -12.93
N LYS A 414 -7.90 -11.98 -13.96
CA LYS A 414 -7.48 -10.58 -14.01
C LYS A 414 -8.40 -9.75 -13.13
N LYS A 415 -7.91 -8.60 -12.66
CA LYS A 415 -8.76 -7.62 -11.97
C LYS A 415 -10.00 -7.30 -12.83
N GLY A 416 -11.16 -7.25 -12.18
CA GLY A 416 -12.45 -7.02 -12.82
C GLY A 416 -13.09 -8.24 -13.48
N THR A 417 -12.38 -9.36 -13.61
CA THR A 417 -13.00 -10.58 -14.17
C THR A 417 -13.99 -11.16 -13.16
N THR A 418 -15.22 -11.40 -13.60
CA THR A 418 -16.25 -12.12 -12.85
C THR A 418 -16.23 -13.59 -13.22
N MET A 419 -16.12 -14.44 -12.21
CA MET A 419 -16.21 -15.89 -12.33
C MET A 419 -17.54 -16.35 -11.74
N ALA A 420 -18.45 -16.88 -12.54
CA ALA A 420 -19.74 -17.39 -12.07
C ALA A 420 -19.72 -18.91 -11.91
N TYR A 421 -20.41 -19.40 -10.89
CA TYR A 421 -20.62 -20.82 -10.66
C TYR A 421 -21.88 -21.29 -11.38
N GLU A 422 -21.69 -21.94 -12.51
CA GLU A 422 -22.74 -22.41 -13.40
C GLU A 422 -22.60 -23.91 -13.71
N ASN A 423 -23.69 -24.65 -13.64
CA ASN A 423 -23.73 -26.10 -13.97
C ASN A 423 -22.69 -26.95 -13.23
N GLY A 424 -22.26 -26.54 -12.04
CA GLY A 424 -21.31 -27.28 -11.22
C GLY A 424 -19.85 -26.87 -11.38
N ASP A 425 -19.54 -25.87 -12.22
CA ASP A 425 -18.18 -25.36 -12.45
C ASP A 425 -18.12 -23.82 -12.44
N PHE A 426 -16.96 -23.26 -12.08
CA PHE A 426 -16.70 -21.83 -12.25
C PHE A 426 -16.29 -21.52 -13.70
N VAL A 427 -16.97 -20.56 -14.30
CA VAL A 427 -16.71 -20.10 -15.68
C VAL A 427 -16.58 -18.57 -15.72
N PRO A 428 -15.79 -18.01 -16.63
CA PRO A 428 -15.78 -16.56 -16.84
C PRO A 428 -17.15 -16.06 -17.32
N ALA A 429 -17.75 -15.11 -16.59
CA ALA A 429 -19.10 -14.59 -16.84
C ALA A 429 -19.13 -13.10 -17.16
N GLY A 430 -18.00 -12.54 -17.55
CA GLY A 430 -17.87 -11.12 -17.89
C GLY A 430 -16.80 -10.41 -17.12
N SER A 431 -16.87 -9.09 -17.13
CA SER A 431 -15.94 -8.22 -16.39
C SER A 431 -16.61 -6.91 -15.98
N VAL A 432 -16.19 -6.38 -14.84
CA VAL A 432 -16.58 -5.06 -14.34
C VAL A 432 -15.43 -4.08 -14.51
N SER A 433 -15.73 -2.78 -14.41
CA SER A 433 -14.69 -1.74 -14.36
C SER A 433 -13.77 -2.00 -13.17
N ALA A 434 -12.48 -2.13 -13.42
CA ALA A 434 -11.47 -2.35 -12.41
C ALA A 434 -10.16 -1.70 -12.83
N GLY A 435 -9.36 -1.28 -11.85
CA GLY A 435 -8.09 -0.63 -12.09
C GLY A 435 -7.68 0.22 -10.91
N ASP A 436 -6.69 1.07 -11.15
CA ASP A 436 -6.10 1.91 -10.13
C ASP A 436 -6.72 3.31 -10.18
N ILE A 437 -7.31 3.74 -9.08
CA ILE A 437 -7.71 5.12 -8.85
C ILE A 437 -6.63 5.79 -8.01
N LEU A 438 -6.00 6.83 -8.57
CA LEU A 438 -4.91 7.54 -7.94
C LEU A 438 -5.45 8.69 -7.09
N ILE A 439 -4.97 8.82 -5.87
CA ILE A 439 -5.36 9.87 -4.92
C ILE A 439 -4.15 10.79 -4.70
N ASP A 440 -4.35 12.09 -4.89
CA ASP A 440 -3.38 13.14 -4.64
C ASP A 440 -4.06 14.24 -3.81
N GLY A 441 -3.76 14.29 -2.52
CA GLY A 441 -4.45 15.17 -1.58
C GLY A 441 -5.96 14.92 -1.53
N ASN A 442 -6.74 15.92 -1.93
CA ASN A 442 -8.21 15.83 -1.99
C ASN A 442 -8.74 15.43 -3.39
N ALA A 443 -7.85 15.26 -4.37
CA ALA A 443 -8.23 14.91 -5.73
C ALA A 443 -8.36 13.40 -5.89
N ILE A 444 -9.56 12.92 -6.19
CA ILE A 444 -9.87 11.50 -6.42
C ILE A 444 -9.95 11.27 -7.93
N GLY A 445 -9.02 10.47 -8.47
CA GLY A 445 -9.04 10.08 -9.88
C GLY A 445 -8.64 11.16 -10.90
N ASP A 446 -8.35 12.39 -10.47
CA ASP A 446 -7.93 13.50 -11.36
C ASP A 446 -6.50 13.30 -11.91
N VAL A 447 -5.71 12.43 -11.28
CA VAL A 447 -4.34 12.11 -11.70
C VAL A 447 -4.39 10.94 -12.67
N GLY A 448 -4.60 11.22 -13.95
CA GLY A 448 -4.54 10.22 -15.01
C GLY A 448 -3.11 10.01 -15.57
N ASN A 449 -2.97 9.03 -16.48
CA ASN A 449 -1.70 8.71 -17.15
C ASN A 449 -1.02 9.92 -17.81
N VAL A 450 -1.80 10.90 -18.27
CA VAL A 450 -1.28 12.14 -18.89
C VAL A 450 -0.55 12.96 -17.83
N VAL A 451 -1.16 13.17 -16.67
CA VAL A 451 -0.58 13.95 -15.57
C VAL A 451 0.69 13.27 -15.02
N LEU A 452 0.67 11.94 -14.85
CA LEU A 452 1.86 11.19 -14.43
C LEU A 452 3.00 11.30 -15.44
N ARG A 453 2.70 11.18 -16.74
CA ARG A 453 3.69 11.36 -17.81
C ARG A 453 4.27 12.77 -17.79
N ASP A 454 3.45 13.80 -17.62
CA ASP A 454 3.92 15.18 -17.55
C ASP A 454 4.81 15.39 -16.30
N ARG A 455 4.41 14.86 -15.14
CA ARG A 455 5.23 14.88 -13.92
C ARG A 455 6.57 14.16 -14.12
N LYS A 456 6.58 13.03 -14.82
CA LYS A 456 7.80 12.28 -15.15
C LYS A 456 8.74 13.13 -16.03
N VAL A 457 8.23 13.71 -17.12
CA VAL A 457 9.02 14.61 -18.00
C VAL A 457 9.58 15.79 -17.20
N LEU A 458 8.76 16.42 -16.35
CA LEU A 458 9.19 17.53 -15.51
C LEU A 458 10.30 17.10 -14.51
N SER A 459 10.25 15.89 -13.99
CA SER A 459 11.23 15.37 -13.05
C SER A 459 12.56 14.96 -13.69
N GLU A 460 12.53 14.47 -14.93
CA GLU A 460 13.71 13.97 -15.66
C GLU A 460 14.41 15.08 -16.45
N ASP A 461 13.65 15.83 -17.25
CA ASP A 461 14.19 16.79 -18.22
C ASP A 461 13.88 18.26 -17.89
N GLY A 462 13.03 18.51 -16.90
CA GLY A 462 12.67 19.86 -16.46
C GLY A 462 11.72 20.59 -17.40
N ILE A 463 11.64 21.92 -17.22
CA ILE A 463 10.72 22.78 -17.98
C ILE A 463 11.47 23.89 -18.74
N PHE A 464 10.96 24.21 -19.94
CA PHE A 464 11.44 25.28 -20.81
C PHE A 464 10.25 26.18 -21.18
N ILE A 465 10.20 27.37 -20.58
CA ILE A 465 9.11 28.34 -20.76
C ILE A 465 9.55 29.39 -21.79
N VAL A 466 8.70 29.67 -22.73
CA VAL A 466 8.88 30.70 -23.75
C VAL A 466 7.78 31.72 -23.63
N ALA A 467 8.13 33.01 -23.53
CA ALA A 467 7.17 34.11 -23.56
C ALA A 467 7.47 35.05 -24.73
N ILE A 468 6.49 35.29 -25.59
CA ILE A 468 6.59 36.21 -26.73
C ILE A 468 5.30 36.98 -26.88
N THR A 469 5.39 38.24 -27.32
CA THR A 469 4.21 39.11 -27.58
C THR A 469 4.14 39.49 -29.06
N VAL A 470 2.99 39.26 -29.66
CA VAL A 470 2.74 39.52 -31.08
C VAL A 470 1.56 40.49 -31.29
N ASN A 471 1.59 41.26 -32.35
CA ASN A 471 0.43 41.99 -32.86
C ASN A 471 -0.02 41.28 -34.14
N ARG A 472 -1.16 40.60 -34.11
CA ARG A 472 -1.71 39.85 -35.23
C ARG A 472 -2.12 40.75 -36.38
N ARG A 473 -2.68 41.92 -36.06
CA ARG A 473 -3.16 42.86 -37.11
C ARG A 473 -2.02 43.46 -37.90
N GLU A 474 -0.93 43.78 -37.23
CA GLU A 474 0.27 44.37 -37.83
C GLU A 474 1.27 43.31 -38.30
N LYS A 475 0.93 42.01 -38.12
CA LYS A 475 1.78 40.85 -38.48
C LYS A 475 3.22 41.01 -37.97
N LYS A 476 3.40 41.48 -36.71
CA LYS A 476 4.74 41.72 -36.14
C LYS A 476 4.90 41.26 -34.71
N ILE A 477 6.14 40.99 -34.31
CA ILE A 477 6.53 40.75 -32.92
C ILE A 477 6.63 42.10 -32.19
N VAL A 478 5.90 42.27 -31.08
CA VAL A 478 5.93 43.47 -30.25
C VAL A 478 7.03 43.37 -29.18
N ALA A 479 7.14 42.17 -28.55
CA ALA A 479 8.24 41.88 -27.65
C ALA A 479 8.86 40.52 -28.01
N ARG A 480 10.18 40.54 -28.23
CA ARG A 480 10.96 39.33 -28.58
C ARG A 480 10.86 38.25 -27.53
N ALA A 481 11.07 37.00 -27.96
CA ALA A 481 11.01 35.81 -27.12
C ALA A 481 11.96 35.92 -25.93
N ARG A 482 11.41 35.66 -24.73
CA ARG A 482 12.17 35.45 -23.51
C ARG A 482 12.02 34.02 -23.09
N VAL A 483 13.14 33.41 -22.69
CA VAL A 483 13.22 32.00 -22.28
C VAL A 483 13.55 31.90 -20.81
N HIS A 484 12.81 31.05 -20.10
CA HIS A 484 13.07 30.65 -18.73
C HIS A 484 13.10 29.13 -18.64
N THR A 485 14.01 28.60 -17.83
CA THR A 485 14.12 27.15 -17.63
C THR A 485 14.35 26.79 -16.17
N ARG A 486 13.83 25.64 -15.76
CA ARG A 486 14.07 25.02 -14.46
C ARG A 486 14.28 23.53 -14.62
N GLY A 487 15.31 22.99 -13.94
CA GLY A 487 15.63 21.56 -13.98
C GLY A 487 16.19 21.02 -15.30
N PHE A 488 16.32 21.85 -16.37
CA PHE A 488 16.76 21.41 -17.69
C PHE A 488 18.27 21.57 -17.90
N VAL A 489 18.80 22.80 -17.80
CA VAL A 489 20.22 23.09 -18.02
C VAL A 489 20.79 24.03 -16.96
N TYR A 490 22.11 23.94 -16.72
CA TYR A 490 22.79 24.87 -15.82
C TYR A 490 23.03 26.20 -16.53
N LEU A 491 22.27 27.23 -16.16
CA LEU A 491 22.20 28.53 -16.81
C LEU A 491 23.55 29.20 -17.14
N LYS A 492 24.55 29.05 -16.25
CA LYS A 492 25.87 29.68 -16.45
C LYS A 492 26.67 29.07 -17.64
N LYS A 493 26.41 27.79 -17.98
CA LYS A 493 27.12 27.08 -19.07
C LYS A 493 26.30 26.95 -20.35
N SER A 494 25.06 27.43 -20.37
CA SER A 494 24.11 27.20 -21.46
C SER A 494 23.54 28.49 -22.05
N ARG A 495 24.27 29.61 -21.93
CA ARG A 495 23.82 30.92 -22.47
C ARG A 495 23.57 30.89 -23.95
N ASP A 496 24.41 30.18 -24.71
CA ASP A 496 24.28 30.09 -26.17
C ASP A 496 23.00 29.34 -26.56
N ILE A 497 22.70 28.22 -25.92
CA ILE A 497 21.45 27.44 -26.15
C ILE A 497 20.24 28.33 -25.92
N LEU A 498 20.22 29.13 -24.83
CA LEU A 498 19.09 30.01 -24.52
C LEU A 498 18.94 31.14 -25.53
N ARG A 499 20.06 31.76 -25.99
CA ARG A 499 20.09 32.78 -27.00
C ARG A 499 19.58 32.24 -28.35
N GLU A 500 20.16 31.14 -28.82
CA GLU A 500 19.78 30.50 -30.09
C GLU A 500 18.32 30.01 -30.06
N SER A 501 17.84 29.48 -28.92
CA SER A 501 16.43 29.17 -28.73
C SER A 501 15.54 30.41 -28.92
N SER A 502 15.92 31.55 -28.33
CA SER A 502 15.17 32.81 -28.47
C SER A 502 15.16 33.30 -29.93
N GLU A 503 16.28 33.18 -30.64
CA GLU A 503 16.39 33.54 -32.05
C GLU A 503 15.52 32.62 -32.93
N LEU A 504 15.58 31.29 -32.71
CA LEU A 504 14.75 30.31 -33.41
C LEU A 504 13.26 30.59 -33.23
N ILE A 505 12.84 30.94 -32.00
CA ILE A 505 11.45 31.25 -31.71
C ILE A 505 11.01 32.52 -32.44
N ASN A 506 11.83 33.59 -32.40
CA ASN A 506 11.50 34.81 -33.09
C ASN A 506 11.32 34.56 -34.60
N GLN A 507 12.25 33.80 -35.23
CA GLN A 507 12.14 33.45 -36.63
C GLN A 507 10.88 32.61 -36.92
N THR A 508 10.61 31.57 -36.09
CA THR A 508 9.41 30.74 -36.27
C THR A 508 8.12 31.55 -36.19
N VAL A 509 8.06 32.52 -35.26
CA VAL A 509 6.88 33.39 -35.12
C VAL A 509 6.78 34.41 -36.22
N GLU A 510 7.90 35.05 -36.66
CA GLU A 510 7.93 35.97 -37.81
C GLU A 510 7.45 35.28 -39.07
N ASP A 511 7.97 34.09 -39.38
CA ASP A 511 7.57 33.30 -40.56
C ASP A 511 6.07 32.94 -40.50
N TYR A 512 5.57 32.56 -39.32
CA TYR A 512 4.16 32.21 -39.13
C TYR A 512 3.22 33.40 -39.32
N LEU A 513 3.59 34.59 -38.85
CA LEU A 513 2.80 35.82 -38.97
C LEU A 513 2.65 36.29 -40.41
N GLN A 514 3.55 35.91 -41.33
CA GLN A 514 3.45 36.27 -42.75
C GLN A 514 2.39 35.43 -43.50
N GLY A 515 1.96 34.30 -42.93
CA GLY A 515 0.91 33.47 -43.51
C GLY A 515 -0.47 34.16 -43.51
N ASP A 516 -1.39 33.63 -44.33
CA ASP A 516 -2.76 34.16 -44.41
C ASP A 516 -3.70 33.58 -43.35
N ASP A 517 -3.47 32.35 -42.92
CA ASP A 517 -4.26 31.68 -41.89
C ASP A 517 -3.54 31.73 -40.55
N PHE A 518 -4.18 32.34 -39.56
CA PHE A 518 -3.62 32.44 -38.21
C PHE A 518 -4.45 31.66 -37.18
N ASP A 519 -3.82 30.66 -36.55
CA ASP A 519 -4.38 29.92 -35.43
C ASP A 519 -3.40 29.91 -34.25
N TRP A 520 -3.91 30.19 -33.04
CA TRP A 520 -3.10 30.23 -31.81
C TRP A 520 -2.55 28.87 -31.41
N ALA A 521 -3.30 27.81 -31.65
CA ALA A 521 -2.89 26.45 -31.27
C ALA A 521 -1.79 25.95 -32.22
N ASP A 522 -1.94 26.20 -33.51
CA ASP A 522 -0.94 25.85 -34.54
C ASP A 522 0.37 26.63 -34.32
N LEU A 523 0.31 27.93 -34.05
CA LEU A 523 1.50 28.72 -33.74
C LEU A 523 2.26 28.17 -32.53
N LYS A 524 1.53 27.90 -31.42
CA LYS A 524 2.12 27.29 -30.22
C LYS A 524 2.69 25.90 -30.52
N GLY A 525 2.03 25.13 -31.37
CA GLY A 525 2.49 23.82 -31.85
C GLY A 525 3.82 23.93 -32.57
N LYS A 526 3.93 24.80 -33.59
CA LYS A 526 5.17 25.01 -34.35
C LYS A 526 6.34 25.50 -33.49
N VAL A 527 6.09 26.42 -32.56
CA VAL A 527 7.11 26.87 -31.60
C VAL A 527 7.60 25.72 -30.77
N ARG A 528 6.69 24.89 -30.24
CA ARG A 528 7.04 23.71 -29.43
C ARG A 528 7.84 22.69 -30.23
N ASP A 529 7.41 22.36 -31.45
CA ASP A 529 8.03 21.30 -32.25
C ASP A 529 9.44 21.71 -32.73
N ASN A 530 9.63 22.95 -33.15
CA ASN A 530 10.93 23.49 -33.55
C ASN A 530 11.91 23.50 -32.35
N LEU A 531 11.44 23.93 -31.17
CA LEU A 531 12.25 23.92 -29.97
C LEU A 531 12.56 22.50 -29.49
N THR A 532 11.60 21.59 -29.56
CA THR A 532 11.82 20.18 -29.15
C THR A 532 12.95 19.59 -30.00
N LYS A 533 12.91 19.79 -31.29
CA LYS A 533 13.95 19.32 -32.21
C LYS A 533 15.31 19.97 -31.91
N TYR A 534 15.37 21.29 -31.83
CA TYR A 534 16.60 22.01 -31.54
C TYR A 534 17.23 21.60 -30.21
N LEU A 535 16.44 21.60 -29.11
CA LEU A 535 16.94 21.25 -27.77
C LEU A 535 17.39 19.80 -27.68
N PHE A 536 16.70 18.90 -28.36
CA PHE A 536 17.10 17.50 -28.43
C PHE A 536 18.42 17.33 -29.21
N ASP A 537 18.60 18.02 -30.30
CA ASP A 537 19.84 17.96 -31.08
C ASP A 537 21.04 18.47 -30.28
N GLN A 538 20.85 19.54 -29.50
CA GLN A 538 21.90 20.14 -28.67
C GLN A 538 22.18 19.39 -27.34
N THR A 539 21.16 18.80 -26.74
CA THR A 539 21.29 18.28 -25.34
C THR A 539 20.94 16.81 -25.17
N LYS A 540 20.30 16.18 -26.16
CA LYS A 540 19.70 14.84 -26.11
C LYS A 540 18.60 14.72 -25.03
N ARG A 541 18.03 15.85 -24.59
CA ARG A 541 16.95 15.94 -23.60
C ARG A 541 15.69 16.53 -24.21
N ARG A 542 14.53 16.21 -23.63
CA ARG A 542 13.21 16.66 -24.08
C ARG A 542 12.42 17.31 -22.94
N PRO A 543 12.80 18.55 -22.54
CA PRO A 543 12.07 19.24 -21.46
C PRO A 543 10.60 19.51 -21.85
N ALA A 544 9.75 19.68 -20.83
CA ALA A 544 8.39 20.15 -21.06
C ALA A 544 8.44 21.60 -21.58
N ILE A 545 8.03 21.83 -22.84
CA ILE A 545 8.04 23.16 -23.46
C ILE A 545 6.68 23.81 -23.29
N LEU A 546 6.66 25.00 -22.66
CA LEU A 546 5.45 25.80 -22.44
C LEU A 546 5.53 27.10 -23.23
N PRO A 547 4.92 27.18 -24.43
CA PRO A 547 4.82 28.41 -25.20
C PRO A 547 3.73 29.32 -24.64
N VAL A 548 4.10 30.51 -24.18
CA VAL A 548 3.21 31.61 -23.75
C VAL A 548 3.23 32.67 -24.82
N VAL A 549 2.26 32.66 -25.73
CA VAL A 549 2.12 33.68 -26.80
C VAL A 549 1.02 34.65 -26.40
N MET A 550 1.36 35.93 -26.27
CA MET A 550 0.46 37.01 -25.86
C MET A 550 0.14 37.89 -27.03
N GLU A 551 -1.09 38.39 -27.11
CA GLU A 551 -1.51 39.38 -28.11
C GLU A 551 -1.40 40.80 -27.54
N ALA A 552 -0.68 41.68 -28.23
CA ALA A 552 -0.73 43.10 -27.94
C ALA A 552 -1.90 43.73 -28.73
N LYS A 553 -2.65 44.60 -28.05
CA LYS A 553 -3.77 45.35 -28.63
C LYS A 553 -3.26 46.47 -29.54
#